data_e20a767f3bb457c081f248197dbe0e7a
#
_entry.id   e20a767f3bb457c081f248197dbe0e7a
#
_cell.length_a   1.000
_cell.length_b   1.000
_cell.length_c   1.000
_cell.angle_alpha   90.00
_cell.angle_beta   90.00
_cell.angle_gamma   90.00
#
_symmetry.space_group_name_H-M   'P 1'
#
loop_
_entity.id
_entity.type
_entity.pdbx_description
1 polymer ?
#
loop_
_entity_poly.entity_id
_entity_poly.type
_entity_poly.pdbx_seq_one_letter_code
_entity_poly.pdbx_strand_id
1 'polypeptide(L)'
;MPNRSIENLFSGLTVPISAVAEIRRTLAAAESFDDAVELFSFQEFLQNEFPELESIGAALVEKLETGKRFVLLKDLPFADFELPVCKFLVLALATCWGRPRPTYEFSNRLVWEVKPVKDLPPGYVPTVTEHAQDVEPHTDSSFKQHPERYVALFAVRPARSGGLSTIVDGRTILEQIASLGEEASHSALLSSGLFPFRRPTAFTRTRREDQPDWIEAPVVSSLPLVRYRYDVIERGFQCLPDIDTHERRQALKVFRDALTRAPREVVRLAAGDLLLTNNHEILHGRTAFDDGNRLLLRVRMDVDRGLI
;
A
#
# COMPACT_ATOMS: atom_id res chain seq x y z
N MET A 1 -19.36 26.18 1.35
CA MET A 1 -19.52 25.14 2.37
C MET A 1 -18.50 25.35 3.46
N PRO A 2 -18.85 25.25 4.78
CA PRO A 2 -17.89 25.48 5.85
C PRO A 2 -16.74 24.43 5.72
N ASN A 3 -15.53 24.91 6.02
CA ASN A 3 -14.26 24.20 5.98
C ASN A 3 -14.26 22.96 6.92
N ARG A 4 -14.97 21.88 6.57
CA ARG A 4 -14.80 20.60 7.25
C ARG A 4 -13.42 20.08 6.89
N SER A 5 -12.59 19.75 7.88
CA SER A 5 -11.35 19.03 7.62
C SER A 5 -11.70 17.74 6.88
N ILE A 6 -10.89 17.36 5.89
CA ILE A 6 -11.14 16.13 5.09
C ILE A 6 -11.22 14.88 5.98
N GLU A 7 -10.54 14.89 7.12
CA GLU A 7 -10.60 13.81 8.12
C GLU A 7 -12.03 13.57 8.63
N ASN A 8 -12.89 14.59 8.55
CA ASN A 8 -14.29 14.54 8.97
C ASN A 8 -15.28 14.47 7.79
N LEU A 9 -14.83 14.30 6.55
CA LEU A 9 -15.74 14.19 5.40
C LEU A 9 -16.64 12.94 5.46
N PHE A 10 -16.15 11.91 6.12
CA PHE A 10 -16.86 10.64 6.32
C PHE A 10 -17.52 10.51 7.68
N SER A 11 -17.38 11.53 8.57
CA SER A 11 -18.08 11.52 9.86
C SER A 11 -19.58 11.62 9.60
N GLY A 12 -20.30 10.54 9.91
CA GLY A 12 -21.72 10.41 9.62
C GLY A 12 -22.06 9.70 8.31
N LEU A 13 -21.06 9.14 7.59
CA LEU A 13 -21.34 8.21 6.50
C LEU A 13 -22.15 7.03 7.07
N THR A 14 -23.30 6.78 6.45
CA THR A 14 -24.12 5.61 6.74
C THR A 14 -24.13 4.69 5.53
N VAL A 15 -24.08 3.39 5.76
CA VAL A 15 -24.21 2.42 4.66
C VAL A 15 -25.70 2.12 4.49
N PRO A 16 -26.31 2.42 3.34
CA PRO A 16 -27.70 2.12 3.08
C PRO A 16 -28.00 0.61 3.20
N ILE A 17 -29.18 0.26 3.68
CA ILE A 17 -29.61 -1.14 3.77
C ILE A 17 -29.70 -1.76 2.35
N SER A 18 -30.10 -0.98 1.35
CA SER A 18 -30.09 -1.36 -0.07
C SER A 18 -28.71 -1.76 -0.55
N ALA A 19 -27.69 -0.97 -0.22
CA ALA A 19 -26.30 -1.27 -0.57
C ALA A 19 -25.83 -2.62 0.00
N VAL A 20 -26.09 -2.86 1.29
CA VAL A 20 -25.76 -4.14 1.93
C VAL A 20 -26.50 -5.31 1.31
N ALA A 21 -27.78 -5.12 1.01
CA ALA A 21 -28.61 -6.15 0.38
C ALA A 21 -28.12 -6.49 -1.04
N GLU A 22 -27.69 -5.50 -1.81
CA GLU A 22 -27.14 -5.69 -3.15
C GLU A 22 -25.83 -6.46 -3.09
N ILE A 23 -24.88 -6.05 -2.23
CA ILE A 23 -23.61 -6.75 -2.02
C ILE A 23 -23.86 -8.22 -1.64
N ARG A 24 -24.76 -8.47 -0.68
CA ARG A 24 -25.07 -9.83 -0.23
C ARG A 24 -25.67 -10.69 -1.33
N ARG A 25 -26.53 -10.12 -2.18
CA ARG A 25 -27.08 -10.84 -3.35
C ARG A 25 -25.98 -11.24 -4.32
N THR A 26 -25.07 -10.31 -4.63
CA THR A 26 -23.95 -10.59 -5.54
C THR A 26 -23.02 -11.65 -4.97
N LEU A 27 -22.66 -11.56 -3.68
CA LEU A 27 -21.86 -12.58 -3.01
C LEU A 27 -22.52 -13.96 -2.99
N ALA A 28 -23.85 -14.03 -2.85
CA ALA A 28 -24.58 -15.29 -2.84
C ALA A 28 -24.74 -15.92 -4.25
N ALA A 29 -24.64 -15.12 -5.31
CA ALA A 29 -24.74 -15.57 -6.69
C ALA A 29 -23.39 -16.00 -7.30
N ALA A 30 -22.28 -15.72 -6.65
CA ALA A 30 -20.94 -16.02 -7.13
C ALA A 30 -20.32 -17.23 -6.41
N GLU A 31 -19.37 -17.90 -7.08
CA GLU A 31 -18.65 -19.04 -6.49
C GLU A 31 -17.59 -18.60 -5.49
N SER A 32 -17.02 -17.42 -5.69
CA SER A 32 -16.00 -16.83 -4.81
C SER A 32 -16.20 -15.31 -4.67
N PHE A 33 -15.47 -14.73 -3.72
CA PHE A 33 -15.41 -13.26 -3.56
C PHE A 33 -14.87 -12.58 -4.82
N ASP A 34 -13.82 -13.13 -5.42
CA ASP A 34 -13.18 -12.53 -6.60
C ASP A 34 -14.11 -12.61 -7.83
N ASP A 35 -14.89 -13.70 -8.00
CA ASP A 35 -15.93 -13.81 -9.03
C ASP A 35 -17.05 -12.80 -8.80
N ALA A 36 -17.48 -12.62 -7.55
CA ALA A 36 -18.48 -11.61 -7.21
C ALA A 36 -18.01 -10.19 -7.59
N VAL A 37 -16.72 -9.87 -7.39
CA VAL A 37 -16.12 -8.58 -7.77
C VAL A 37 -16.13 -8.37 -9.28
N GLU A 38 -15.85 -9.40 -10.08
CA GLU A 38 -15.86 -9.33 -11.55
C GLU A 38 -17.25 -9.07 -12.12
N LEU A 39 -18.29 -9.57 -11.45
CA LEU A 39 -19.69 -9.42 -11.86
C LEU A 39 -20.32 -8.10 -11.42
N PHE A 40 -19.64 -7.31 -10.59
CA PHE A 40 -20.21 -6.16 -9.90
C PHE A 40 -19.85 -4.82 -10.57
N SER A 41 -20.85 -4.01 -10.87
CA SER A 41 -20.66 -2.65 -11.38
C SER A 41 -20.45 -1.67 -10.22
N PHE A 42 -19.18 -1.48 -9.78
CA PHE A 42 -18.86 -0.53 -8.72
C PHE A 42 -19.25 0.91 -9.04
N GLN A 43 -19.13 1.33 -10.29
CA GLN A 43 -19.50 2.68 -10.71
C GLN A 43 -21.01 2.92 -10.55
N GLU A 44 -21.84 2.01 -11.05
CA GLU A 44 -23.29 2.11 -10.91
C GLU A 44 -23.73 2.04 -9.44
N PHE A 45 -23.14 1.14 -8.67
CA PHE A 45 -23.37 1.02 -7.24
C PHE A 45 -23.06 2.32 -6.49
N LEU A 46 -21.90 2.94 -6.74
CA LEU A 46 -21.54 4.20 -6.09
C LEU A 46 -22.47 5.34 -6.49
N GLN A 47 -22.82 5.46 -7.75
CA GLN A 47 -23.75 6.48 -8.23
C GLN A 47 -25.14 6.36 -7.58
N ASN A 48 -25.63 5.13 -7.38
CA ASN A 48 -26.94 4.88 -6.80
C ASN A 48 -26.97 5.00 -5.27
N GLU A 49 -25.96 4.45 -4.60
CA GLU A 49 -25.97 4.30 -3.15
C GLU A 49 -25.13 5.36 -2.41
N PHE A 50 -24.15 5.98 -3.10
CA PHE A 50 -23.20 6.92 -2.51
C PHE A 50 -22.81 8.05 -3.48
N PRO A 51 -23.78 8.82 -4.03
CA PRO A 51 -23.51 9.80 -5.10
C PRO A 51 -22.53 10.91 -4.72
N GLU A 52 -22.36 11.20 -3.42
CA GLU A 52 -21.40 12.22 -2.95
C GLU A 52 -19.94 11.74 -2.96
N LEU A 53 -19.67 10.42 -3.02
CA LEU A 53 -18.32 9.87 -2.92
C LEU A 53 -17.43 10.23 -4.10
N GLU A 54 -17.98 10.48 -5.28
CA GLU A 54 -17.21 10.86 -6.47
C GLU A 54 -16.51 12.22 -6.25
N SER A 55 -17.24 13.22 -5.76
CA SER A 55 -16.67 14.55 -5.47
C SER A 55 -15.67 14.52 -4.31
N ILE A 56 -15.92 13.69 -3.30
CA ILE A 56 -15.00 13.47 -2.18
C ILE A 56 -13.74 12.77 -2.68
N GLY A 57 -13.89 11.81 -3.57
CA GLY A 57 -12.79 11.07 -4.18
C GLY A 57 -11.80 12.01 -4.89
N ALA A 58 -12.28 12.91 -5.72
CA ALA A 58 -11.46 13.91 -6.40
C ALA A 58 -10.68 14.82 -5.42
N ALA A 59 -11.32 15.29 -4.37
CA ALA A 59 -10.67 16.12 -3.34
C ALA A 59 -9.59 15.35 -2.55
N LEU A 60 -9.77 14.05 -2.34
CA LEU A 60 -8.76 13.19 -1.70
C LEU A 60 -7.56 12.96 -2.62
N VAL A 61 -7.80 12.70 -3.91
CA VAL A 61 -6.72 12.58 -4.91
C VAL A 61 -5.91 13.87 -4.97
N GLU A 62 -6.53 15.03 -5.00
CA GLU A 62 -5.82 16.32 -4.97
C GLU A 62 -4.88 16.41 -3.75
N LYS A 63 -5.35 16.02 -2.56
CA LYS A 63 -4.49 16.01 -1.36
C LYS A 63 -3.34 15.01 -1.41
N LEU A 64 -3.55 13.85 -2.04
CA LEU A 64 -2.49 12.88 -2.27
C LEU A 64 -1.45 13.36 -3.28
N GLU A 65 -1.83 14.26 -4.18
CA GLU A 65 -0.94 14.78 -5.21
C GLU A 65 -0.25 16.09 -4.82
N THR A 66 -0.88 16.90 -3.97
CA THR A 66 -0.38 18.27 -3.67
C THR A 66 -0.07 18.52 -2.20
N GLY A 67 -0.71 17.77 -1.28
CA GLY A 67 -0.60 17.98 0.17
C GLY A 67 0.46 17.12 0.87
N LYS A 68 0.06 16.51 1.98
CA LYS A 68 0.88 15.59 2.79
C LYS A 68 1.16 14.25 2.12
N ARG A 69 0.56 13.96 0.97
CA ARG A 69 0.69 12.69 0.24
C ARG A 69 0.09 11.47 0.96
N PHE A 70 -0.58 11.69 2.06
CA PHE A 70 -1.41 10.69 2.73
C PHE A 70 -2.63 11.34 3.37
N VAL A 71 -3.66 10.54 3.59
CA VAL A 71 -4.91 10.95 4.25
C VAL A 71 -5.33 9.84 5.21
N LEU A 72 -5.78 10.22 6.40
CA LEU A 72 -6.40 9.34 7.37
C LEU A 72 -7.90 9.63 7.42
N LEU A 73 -8.71 8.68 6.95
CA LEU A 73 -10.16 8.70 7.10
C LEU A 73 -10.52 7.94 8.36
N LYS A 74 -11.39 8.50 9.18
CA LYS A 74 -11.76 7.91 10.47
C LYS A 74 -13.20 7.45 10.52
N ASP A 75 -13.46 6.46 11.36
CA ASP A 75 -14.80 6.03 11.74
C ASP A 75 -15.68 5.60 10.55
N LEU A 76 -15.09 5.01 9.50
CA LEU A 76 -15.88 4.40 8.43
C LEU A 76 -16.66 3.20 8.99
N PRO A 77 -17.98 3.12 8.79
CA PRO A 77 -18.83 2.10 9.42
C PRO A 77 -18.68 0.70 8.80
N PHE A 78 -17.63 0.48 8.01
CA PHE A 78 -17.46 -0.77 7.25
C PHE A 78 -16.99 -1.95 8.10
N ALA A 79 -16.31 -1.67 9.21
CA ALA A 79 -15.84 -2.71 10.14
C ALA A 79 -16.96 -3.40 10.92
N ASP A 80 -18.18 -2.83 10.94
CA ASP A 80 -19.35 -3.37 11.63
C ASP A 80 -20.04 -4.49 10.84
N PHE A 81 -19.69 -4.65 9.55
CA PHE A 81 -20.25 -5.68 8.69
C PHE A 81 -19.39 -6.95 8.66
N GLU A 82 -19.98 -8.05 8.24
CA GLU A 82 -19.25 -9.28 7.95
C GLU A 82 -18.13 -9.05 6.92
N LEU A 83 -17.04 -9.78 7.06
CA LEU A 83 -15.81 -9.53 6.30
C LEU A 83 -15.99 -9.44 4.77
N PRO A 84 -16.80 -10.29 4.10
CA PRO A 84 -17.03 -10.14 2.65
C PRO A 84 -17.69 -8.81 2.28
N VAL A 85 -18.71 -8.37 3.04
CA VAL A 85 -19.38 -7.07 2.81
C VAL A 85 -18.41 -5.92 3.09
N CYS A 86 -17.66 -6.00 4.18
CA CYS A 86 -16.62 -5.02 4.50
C CYS A 86 -15.59 -4.89 3.36
N LYS A 87 -15.11 -6.00 2.79
CA LYS A 87 -14.20 -5.99 1.64
C LYS A 87 -14.81 -5.31 0.41
N PHE A 88 -16.08 -5.56 0.12
CA PHE A 88 -16.79 -4.92 -0.99
C PHE A 88 -16.88 -3.39 -0.80
N LEU A 89 -17.26 -2.94 0.39
CA LEU A 89 -17.38 -1.52 0.72
C LEU A 89 -16.01 -0.81 0.62
N VAL A 90 -14.95 -1.44 1.14
CA VAL A 90 -13.58 -0.90 1.03
C VAL A 90 -13.13 -0.84 -0.43
N LEU A 91 -13.46 -1.86 -1.23
CA LEU A 91 -13.13 -1.90 -2.65
C LEU A 91 -13.92 -0.85 -3.44
N ALA A 92 -15.22 -0.71 -3.17
CA ALA A 92 -16.07 0.32 -3.77
C ALA A 92 -15.50 1.72 -3.50
N LEU A 93 -15.17 2.00 -2.24
CA LEU A 93 -14.55 3.28 -1.87
C LEU A 93 -13.21 3.50 -2.59
N ALA A 94 -12.39 2.46 -2.74
CA ALA A 94 -11.09 2.54 -3.44
C ALA A 94 -11.25 2.93 -4.93
N THR A 95 -12.34 2.53 -5.59
CA THR A 95 -12.59 2.90 -7.00
C THR A 95 -12.84 4.41 -7.19
N CYS A 96 -13.18 5.14 -6.12
CA CYS A 96 -13.28 6.61 -6.16
C CYS A 96 -11.92 7.31 -6.30
N TRP A 97 -10.81 6.63 -6.04
CA TRP A 97 -9.47 7.24 -6.02
C TRP A 97 -8.58 6.76 -7.15
N GLY A 98 -8.93 5.66 -7.77
CA GLY A 98 -8.17 5.08 -8.87
C GLY A 98 -8.67 3.71 -9.25
N ARG A 99 -7.97 3.06 -10.16
CA ARG A 99 -8.28 1.72 -10.62
C ARG A 99 -7.62 0.68 -9.71
N PRO A 100 -8.38 -0.11 -8.93
CA PRO A 100 -7.82 -1.20 -8.15
C PRO A 100 -7.03 -2.19 -9.00
N ARG A 101 -5.91 -2.67 -8.49
CA ARG A 101 -5.01 -3.60 -9.16
C ARG A 101 -4.81 -4.87 -8.34
N PRO A 102 -4.71 -6.01 -9.00
CA PRO A 102 -4.39 -7.25 -8.33
C PRO A 102 -3.05 -7.15 -7.59
N THR A 103 -2.97 -7.82 -6.45
CA THR A 103 -1.75 -7.84 -5.64
C THR A 103 -0.55 -8.42 -6.40
N TYR A 104 -0.79 -9.34 -7.34
CA TYR A 104 0.20 -9.90 -8.26
C TYR A 104 -0.43 -10.28 -9.60
N GLU A 105 0.39 -10.40 -10.64
CA GLU A 105 -0.03 -10.47 -12.04
C GLU A 105 -0.99 -11.63 -12.40
N PHE A 106 -0.96 -12.72 -11.61
CA PHE A 106 -1.75 -13.92 -11.88
C PHE A 106 -2.85 -14.15 -10.83
N SER A 107 -3.29 -13.09 -10.17
CA SER A 107 -4.35 -13.13 -9.17
C SER A 107 -5.41 -12.09 -9.50
N ASN A 108 -6.66 -12.47 -9.41
CA ASN A 108 -7.78 -11.53 -9.49
C ASN A 108 -8.03 -10.81 -8.16
N ARG A 109 -7.26 -11.17 -7.11
CA ARG A 109 -7.47 -10.64 -5.76
C ARG A 109 -7.10 -9.17 -5.66
N LEU A 110 -8.12 -8.31 -5.62
CA LEU A 110 -7.99 -6.85 -5.46
C LEU A 110 -7.86 -6.43 -3.99
N VAL A 111 -8.44 -7.18 -3.07
CA VAL A 111 -8.38 -6.90 -1.62
C VAL A 111 -7.50 -7.93 -0.93
N TRP A 112 -6.42 -7.46 -0.28
CA TRP A 112 -5.47 -8.31 0.44
C TRP A 112 -5.67 -8.20 1.95
N GLU A 113 -5.79 -9.34 2.64
CA GLU A 113 -5.83 -9.40 4.09
C GLU A 113 -4.42 -9.30 4.67
N VAL A 114 -4.15 -8.23 5.41
CA VAL A 114 -2.90 -8.00 6.13
C VAL A 114 -3.08 -8.50 7.56
N LYS A 115 -2.64 -9.73 7.80
CA LYS A 115 -2.77 -10.41 9.10
C LYS A 115 -1.60 -11.36 9.32
N PRO A 116 -1.20 -11.61 10.58
CA PRO A 116 -0.23 -12.67 10.89
C PRO A 116 -0.75 -14.03 10.42
N VAL A 117 0.12 -14.80 9.79
CA VAL A 117 -0.18 -16.19 9.40
C VAL A 117 0.57 -17.10 10.33
N LYS A 118 -0.17 -18.01 10.99
CA LYS A 118 0.39 -19.08 11.81
C LYS A 118 0.68 -20.29 10.92
N ASP A 119 1.57 -21.15 11.38
CA ASP A 119 1.84 -22.46 10.76
C ASP A 119 2.24 -22.37 9.27
N LEU A 120 3.20 -21.49 8.98
CA LEU A 120 3.77 -21.39 7.64
C LEU A 120 4.54 -22.68 7.27
N PRO A 121 4.47 -23.16 6.02
CA PRO A 121 5.19 -24.33 5.59
C PRO A 121 6.71 -24.19 5.78
N PRO A 122 7.45 -25.28 6.03
CA PRO A 122 8.91 -25.25 6.09
C PRO A 122 9.51 -24.59 4.85
N GLY A 123 10.46 -23.67 5.04
CA GLY A 123 11.09 -22.91 3.96
C GLY A 123 10.26 -21.78 3.36
N TYR A 124 9.05 -21.53 3.85
CA TYR A 124 8.26 -20.37 3.45
C TYR A 124 8.82 -19.11 4.08
N VAL A 125 9.10 -18.10 3.25
CA VAL A 125 9.50 -16.76 3.71
C VAL A 125 8.28 -15.86 3.71
N PRO A 126 7.75 -15.47 4.89
CA PRO A 126 6.56 -14.63 4.97
C PRO A 126 6.83 -13.24 4.38
N THR A 127 5.80 -12.66 3.77
CA THR A 127 5.82 -11.25 3.40
C THR A 127 5.63 -10.38 4.64
N VAL A 128 5.96 -9.09 4.54
CA VAL A 128 5.75 -8.12 5.63
C VAL A 128 4.29 -8.05 6.11
N THR A 129 3.35 -8.55 5.33
CA THR A 129 1.92 -8.57 5.68
C THR A 129 1.52 -9.78 6.51
N GLU A 130 2.37 -10.82 6.57
CA GLU A 130 2.07 -12.12 7.18
C GLU A 130 2.75 -12.33 8.54
N HIS A 131 3.54 -11.37 9.02
CA HIS A 131 4.20 -11.46 10.33
C HIS A 131 3.86 -10.27 11.24
N ALA A 132 4.15 -10.42 12.54
CA ALA A 132 3.87 -9.41 13.56
C ALA A 132 5.08 -8.54 13.95
N GLN A 133 6.23 -8.74 13.33
CA GLN A 133 7.46 -8.00 13.60
C GLN A 133 7.40 -6.58 13.07
N ASP A 134 8.37 -5.75 13.48
CA ASP A 134 8.59 -4.43 12.88
C ASP A 134 8.76 -4.53 11.37
N VAL A 135 8.23 -3.53 10.67
CA VAL A 135 8.39 -3.36 9.23
C VAL A 135 9.00 -2.00 8.98
N GLU A 136 10.24 -1.99 8.48
CA GLU A 136 10.94 -0.76 8.09
C GLU A 136 10.09 0.00 7.05
N PRO A 137 10.04 1.35 7.11
CA PRO A 137 9.32 2.12 6.10
C PRO A 137 9.80 1.80 4.69
N HIS A 138 8.85 1.49 3.81
CA HIS A 138 9.07 1.01 2.45
C HIS A 138 7.95 1.48 1.52
N THR A 139 8.16 1.36 0.22
CA THR A 139 7.10 1.49 -0.78
C THR A 139 6.58 0.10 -1.16
N ASP A 140 5.28 0.00 -1.35
CA ASP A 140 4.64 -1.23 -1.82
C ASP A 140 5.00 -1.52 -3.29
N SER A 141 4.97 -2.80 -3.67
CA SER A 141 5.19 -3.25 -5.06
C SER A 141 6.53 -2.83 -5.69
N SER A 142 7.54 -2.53 -4.88
CA SER A 142 8.87 -2.13 -5.35
C SER A 142 9.50 -3.09 -6.35
N PHE A 143 9.09 -4.36 -6.36
CA PHE A 143 9.50 -5.43 -7.27
C PHE A 143 8.67 -5.51 -8.57
N LYS A 144 7.70 -4.62 -8.79
CA LYS A 144 6.97 -4.50 -10.07
C LYS A 144 7.64 -3.47 -10.97
N GLN A 145 7.53 -3.67 -12.29
CA GLN A 145 8.01 -2.68 -13.26
C GLN A 145 7.32 -1.33 -13.04
N HIS A 146 6.01 -1.37 -12.81
CA HIS A 146 5.16 -0.22 -12.52
C HIS A 146 4.48 -0.44 -11.16
N PRO A 147 5.03 0.08 -10.04
CA PRO A 147 4.36 0.06 -8.75
C PRO A 147 3.07 0.86 -8.79
N GLU A 148 2.06 0.41 -8.09
CA GLU A 148 0.80 1.14 -7.98
C GLU A 148 1.00 2.47 -7.24
N ARG A 149 0.28 3.50 -7.68
CA ARG A 149 0.44 4.87 -7.17
C ARG A 149 -0.17 5.07 -5.80
N TYR A 150 -1.32 4.47 -5.52
CA TYR A 150 -1.99 4.61 -4.22
C TYR A 150 -2.11 3.28 -3.51
N VAL A 151 -2.03 3.35 -2.17
CA VAL A 151 -2.27 2.22 -1.28
C VAL A 151 -3.24 2.65 -0.19
N ALA A 152 -4.33 1.91 -0.06
CA ALA A 152 -5.29 2.04 1.03
C ALA A 152 -5.12 0.89 2.03
N LEU A 153 -5.07 1.21 3.32
CA LEU A 153 -5.05 0.28 4.43
C LEU A 153 -6.24 0.57 5.35
N PHE A 154 -7.24 -0.29 5.32
CA PHE A 154 -8.43 -0.21 6.17
C PHE A 154 -8.32 -1.12 7.38
N ALA A 155 -8.57 -0.61 8.57
CA ALA A 155 -8.48 -1.37 9.82
C ALA A 155 -9.82 -2.01 10.17
N VAL A 156 -9.91 -3.34 9.98
CA VAL A 156 -11.05 -4.15 10.45
C VAL A 156 -10.89 -4.42 11.94
N ARG A 157 -9.74 -4.94 12.32
CA ARG A 157 -9.35 -5.19 13.72
C ARG A 157 -7.90 -4.71 13.93
N PRO A 158 -7.69 -3.58 14.61
CA PRO A 158 -6.35 -3.12 14.95
C PRO A 158 -5.71 -4.03 16.01
N ALA A 159 -4.39 -3.97 16.15
CA ALA A 159 -3.70 -4.62 17.24
C ALA A 159 -4.02 -3.94 18.58
N ARG A 160 -4.13 -4.70 19.65
CA ARG A 160 -4.35 -4.18 21.01
C ARG A 160 -3.16 -3.37 21.51
N SER A 161 -1.95 -3.83 21.20
CA SER A 161 -0.68 -3.18 21.55
C SER A 161 0.26 -3.20 20.36
N GLY A 162 1.02 -2.12 20.13
CA GLY A 162 1.88 -1.97 18.98
C GLY A 162 1.10 -1.80 17.67
N GLY A 163 1.66 -2.27 16.54
CA GLY A 163 1.03 -2.22 15.23
C GLY A 163 0.76 -0.81 14.69
N LEU A 164 1.48 0.19 15.22
CA LEU A 164 1.38 1.58 14.78
C LEU A 164 1.91 1.72 13.36
N SER A 165 1.17 2.39 12.50
CA SER A 165 1.66 2.75 11.17
C SER A 165 2.65 3.90 11.27
N THR A 166 3.79 3.77 10.60
CA THR A 166 4.79 4.85 10.47
C THR A 166 4.79 5.35 9.04
N ILE A 167 4.86 6.66 8.86
CA ILE A 167 4.75 7.34 7.57
C ILE A 167 5.95 8.28 7.43
N VAL A 168 6.68 8.17 6.34
CA VAL A 168 7.84 9.01 6.01
C VAL A 168 7.66 9.57 4.60
N ASP A 169 7.78 10.88 4.47
CA ASP A 169 7.79 11.54 3.17
C ASP A 169 9.14 11.32 2.47
N GLY A 170 9.13 10.78 1.27
CA GLY A 170 10.34 10.55 0.47
C GLY A 170 11.12 11.82 0.19
N ARG A 171 10.45 12.96 0.06
CA ARG A 171 11.12 14.27 -0.14
C ARG A 171 12.01 14.63 1.04
N THR A 172 11.55 14.38 2.26
CA THR A 172 12.37 14.66 3.46
C THR A 172 13.59 13.74 3.54
N ILE A 173 13.51 12.52 3.01
CA ILE A 173 14.68 11.63 2.91
C ILE A 173 15.70 12.24 1.94
N LEU A 174 15.25 12.73 0.76
CA LEU A 174 16.14 13.35 -0.23
C LEU A 174 16.77 14.63 0.32
N GLU A 175 16.05 15.44 1.09
CA GLU A 175 16.58 16.61 1.78
C GLU A 175 17.66 16.22 2.80
N GLN A 176 17.44 15.14 3.56
CA GLN A 176 18.46 14.60 4.47
C GLN A 176 19.72 14.15 3.71
N ILE A 177 19.56 13.44 2.59
CA ILE A 177 20.68 13.02 1.74
C ILE A 177 21.45 14.23 1.23
N ALA A 178 20.76 15.25 0.71
CA ALA A 178 21.38 16.47 0.19
C ALA A 178 22.17 17.24 1.27
N SER A 179 21.76 17.14 2.53
CA SER A 179 22.47 17.78 3.67
C SER A 179 23.78 17.11 4.05
N LEU A 180 24.03 15.86 3.62
CA LEU A 180 25.20 15.07 4.02
C LEU A 180 26.49 15.42 3.24
N GLY A 181 26.44 16.28 2.24
CA GLY A 181 27.58 16.96 1.57
C GLY A 181 28.64 16.04 0.92
N GLU A 182 29.30 15.22 1.68
CA GLU A 182 30.43 14.37 1.25
C GLU A 182 30.02 13.10 0.48
N GLU A 183 28.74 12.79 0.43
CA GLU A 183 28.20 11.53 -0.15
C GLU A 183 27.52 11.76 -1.52
N ALA A 184 27.85 12.85 -2.21
CA ALA A 184 27.24 13.20 -3.50
C ALA A 184 27.34 12.08 -4.57
N SER A 185 28.44 11.30 -4.59
CA SER A 185 28.60 10.16 -5.48
C SER A 185 27.66 9.01 -5.16
N HIS A 186 27.44 8.73 -3.87
CA HIS A 186 26.52 7.70 -3.41
C HIS A 186 25.05 8.12 -3.65
N SER A 187 24.72 9.39 -3.42
CA SER A 187 23.39 9.91 -3.73
C SER A 187 23.08 9.90 -5.23
N ALA A 188 24.08 10.24 -6.06
CA ALA A 188 23.95 10.12 -7.53
C ALA A 188 23.67 8.66 -7.95
N LEU A 189 24.33 7.68 -7.30
CA LEU A 189 24.12 6.27 -7.61
C LEU A 189 22.71 5.79 -7.28
N LEU A 190 22.05 6.35 -6.26
CA LEU A 190 20.64 6.05 -5.95
C LEU A 190 19.70 6.39 -7.12
N SER A 191 20.04 7.40 -7.92
CA SER A 191 19.22 7.86 -9.05
C SER A 191 19.66 7.30 -10.38
N SER A 192 20.97 7.09 -10.60
CA SER A 192 21.52 6.62 -11.87
C SER A 192 21.80 5.12 -11.90
N GLY A 193 21.97 4.50 -10.73
CA GLY A 193 22.28 3.07 -10.61
C GLY A 193 21.04 2.20 -10.59
N LEU A 194 21.18 1.00 -11.13
CA LEU A 194 20.14 -0.02 -11.05
C LEU A 194 20.37 -0.88 -9.80
N PHE A 195 19.31 -1.07 -9.02
CA PHE A 195 19.26 -1.93 -7.84
C PHE A 195 18.32 -3.10 -8.10
N PRO A 196 18.63 -4.30 -7.63
CA PRO A 196 17.81 -5.48 -7.88
C PRO A 196 16.67 -5.56 -6.86
N PHE A 197 15.44 -5.59 -7.33
CA PHE A 197 14.25 -5.77 -6.49
C PHE A 197 13.70 -7.18 -6.71
N ARG A 198 14.06 -8.12 -5.84
CA ARG A 198 13.59 -9.50 -5.94
C ARG A 198 12.13 -9.62 -5.53
N ARG A 199 11.34 -10.29 -6.34
CA ARG A 199 9.95 -10.61 -6.04
C ARG A 199 9.86 -11.54 -4.81
N PRO A 200 8.99 -11.26 -3.82
CA PRO A 200 8.76 -12.16 -2.69
C PRO A 200 8.23 -13.52 -3.13
N THR A 201 8.62 -14.59 -2.44
CA THR A 201 8.28 -15.98 -2.79
C THR A 201 6.77 -16.23 -2.85
N ALA A 202 5.98 -15.55 -2.02
CA ALA A 202 4.52 -15.62 -2.06
C ALA A 202 3.93 -15.24 -3.43
N PHE A 203 4.63 -14.44 -4.22
CA PHE A 203 4.19 -13.93 -5.52
C PHE A 203 4.90 -14.62 -6.71
N THR A 204 5.77 -15.62 -6.46
CA THR A 204 6.50 -16.34 -7.52
C THR A 204 5.85 -17.67 -7.87
N ARG A 205 4.92 -18.19 -7.07
CA ARG A 205 4.30 -19.53 -7.26
C ARG A 205 3.53 -19.70 -8.57
N THR A 206 3.15 -18.60 -9.23
CA THR A 206 2.36 -18.58 -10.48
C THR A 206 3.13 -17.99 -11.66
N ARG A 207 4.44 -17.87 -11.53
CA ARG A 207 5.34 -17.28 -12.52
C ARG A 207 5.48 -18.14 -13.77
N ARG A 208 5.67 -17.50 -14.93
CA ARG A 208 6.27 -18.14 -16.11
C ARG A 208 7.76 -18.42 -15.86
N GLU A 209 8.23 -19.61 -16.19
CA GLU A 209 9.63 -20.04 -15.95
C GLU A 209 10.67 -19.19 -16.69
N ASP A 210 10.27 -18.47 -17.75
CA ASP A 210 11.09 -17.64 -18.60
C ASP A 210 11.31 -16.20 -18.09
N GLN A 211 10.67 -15.78 -16.99
CA GLN A 211 10.83 -14.44 -16.44
C GLN A 211 11.74 -14.42 -15.20
N PRO A 212 12.63 -13.42 -15.05
CA PRO A 212 13.43 -13.27 -13.84
C PRO A 212 12.59 -12.99 -12.59
N ASP A 213 13.05 -13.43 -11.42
CA ASP A 213 12.41 -13.17 -10.13
C ASP A 213 12.64 -11.76 -9.60
N TRP A 214 13.29 -10.91 -10.37
CA TRP A 214 13.66 -9.56 -10.00
C TRP A 214 13.43 -8.59 -11.14
N ILE A 215 13.39 -7.35 -10.78
CA ILE A 215 13.55 -6.22 -11.69
C ILE A 215 14.76 -5.40 -11.26
N GLU A 216 15.33 -4.66 -12.17
CA GLU A 216 16.37 -3.68 -11.89
C GLU A 216 15.81 -2.27 -12.11
N ALA A 217 15.95 -1.42 -11.09
CA ALA A 217 15.44 -0.05 -11.13
C ALA A 217 16.25 0.86 -10.19
N PRO A 218 16.23 2.19 -10.37
CA PRO A 218 16.79 3.11 -9.40
C PRO A 218 15.95 3.15 -8.11
N VAL A 219 16.58 3.51 -6.99
CA VAL A 219 15.91 3.77 -5.71
C VAL A 219 15.20 5.13 -5.74
N VAL A 220 15.78 6.12 -6.41
CA VAL A 220 15.24 7.47 -6.56
C VAL A 220 15.04 7.75 -8.03
N SER A 221 13.88 8.30 -8.40
CA SER A 221 13.58 8.68 -9.78
C SER A 221 12.55 9.82 -9.82
N SER A 222 12.15 10.25 -11.02
CA SER A 222 11.09 11.26 -11.13
C SER A 222 9.72 10.69 -10.78
N LEU A 223 9.48 9.42 -11.13
CA LEU A 223 8.21 8.74 -10.86
C LEU A 223 8.38 7.20 -10.95
N PRO A 224 8.22 6.44 -9.86
CA PRO A 224 7.99 6.93 -8.49
C PRO A 224 9.19 7.73 -7.97
N LEU A 225 8.95 8.70 -7.08
CA LEU A 225 10.02 9.48 -6.47
C LEU A 225 10.97 8.58 -5.68
N VAL A 226 10.41 7.62 -4.93
CA VAL A 226 11.15 6.61 -4.19
C VAL A 226 10.59 5.22 -4.50
N ARG A 227 11.50 4.30 -4.79
CA ARG A 227 11.27 2.86 -4.86
C ARG A 227 12.18 2.21 -3.84
N TYR A 228 11.65 1.80 -2.72
CA TYR A 228 12.49 1.27 -1.66
C TYR A 228 11.80 0.18 -0.85
N ARG A 229 12.49 -0.92 -0.71
CA ARG A 229 12.20 -1.98 0.23
C ARG A 229 13.46 -2.80 0.47
N TYR A 230 14.08 -2.60 1.62
CA TYR A 230 15.41 -3.11 1.92
C TYR A 230 15.53 -4.63 1.79
N ASP A 231 14.61 -5.41 2.40
CA ASP A 231 14.63 -6.87 2.35
C ASP A 231 14.51 -7.44 0.93
N VAL A 232 13.84 -6.71 0.04
CA VAL A 232 13.68 -7.08 -1.38
C VAL A 232 14.97 -6.81 -2.15
N ILE A 233 15.65 -5.68 -1.89
CA ILE A 233 16.93 -5.33 -2.51
C ILE A 233 18.03 -6.30 -2.05
N GLU A 234 18.11 -6.58 -0.74
CA GLU A 234 19.08 -7.51 -0.17
C GLU A 234 18.98 -8.90 -0.79
N ARG A 235 17.76 -9.40 -0.95
CA ARG A 235 17.51 -10.68 -1.65
C ARG A 235 17.81 -10.60 -3.14
N GLY A 236 17.66 -9.42 -3.74
CA GLY A 236 18.03 -9.18 -5.13
C GLY A 236 19.53 -9.29 -5.38
N PHE A 237 20.37 -8.74 -4.52
CA PHE A 237 21.81 -8.90 -4.59
C PHE A 237 22.26 -10.35 -4.49
N GLN A 238 21.56 -11.20 -3.73
CA GLN A 238 21.84 -12.64 -3.70
C GLN A 238 21.61 -13.32 -5.04
N CYS A 239 20.71 -12.79 -5.89
CA CYS A 239 20.45 -13.30 -7.23
C CYS A 239 21.40 -12.71 -8.29
N LEU A 240 21.93 -11.53 -8.04
CA LEU A 240 22.77 -10.76 -8.96
C LEU A 240 24.06 -10.31 -8.26
N PRO A 241 24.98 -11.22 -7.94
CA PRO A 241 26.20 -10.88 -7.21
C PRO A 241 27.11 -9.90 -7.96
N ASP A 242 27.06 -9.87 -9.30
CA ASP A 242 27.89 -8.97 -10.11
C ASP A 242 27.53 -7.48 -9.92
N ILE A 243 26.31 -7.18 -9.52
CA ILE A 243 25.89 -5.81 -9.21
C ILE A 243 25.92 -5.51 -7.71
N ASP A 244 26.26 -6.47 -6.86
CA ASP A 244 26.44 -6.28 -5.43
C ASP A 244 27.80 -5.65 -5.15
N THR A 245 27.96 -4.37 -5.46
CA THR A 245 29.23 -3.65 -5.27
C THR A 245 29.25 -2.87 -3.97
N HIS A 246 30.47 -2.57 -3.49
CA HIS A 246 30.65 -1.76 -2.29
C HIS A 246 29.97 -0.39 -2.41
N GLU A 247 30.04 0.25 -3.56
CA GLU A 247 29.46 1.56 -3.84
C GLU A 247 27.92 1.51 -3.73
N ARG A 248 27.27 0.46 -4.28
CA ARG A 248 25.81 0.30 -4.15
C ARG A 248 25.39 0.02 -2.70
N ARG A 249 26.18 -0.76 -1.97
CA ARG A 249 25.96 -0.98 -0.54
C ARG A 249 26.08 0.30 0.27
N GLN A 250 27.08 1.15 -0.02
CA GLN A 250 27.23 2.47 0.60
C GLN A 250 26.08 3.40 0.22
N ALA A 251 25.67 3.44 -1.04
CA ALA A 251 24.51 4.24 -1.45
C ALA A 251 23.23 3.83 -0.70
N LEU A 252 22.96 2.53 -0.55
CA LEU A 252 21.82 2.06 0.26
C LEU A 252 21.96 2.43 1.74
N LYS A 253 23.17 2.37 2.28
CA LYS A 253 23.43 2.79 3.67
C LYS A 253 23.10 4.27 3.85
N VAL A 254 23.55 5.14 2.94
CA VAL A 254 23.21 6.57 2.93
C VAL A 254 21.69 6.78 2.92
N PHE A 255 20.97 6.06 2.06
CA PHE A 255 19.51 6.15 2.02
C PHE A 255 18.88 5.72 3.36
N ARG A 256 19.32 4.60 3.96
CA ARG A 256 18.80 4.11 5.25
C ARG A 256 19.10 5.05 6.41
N ASP A 257 20.31 5.61 6.45
CA ASP A 257 20.69 6.59 7.46
C ASP A 257 19.82 7.85 7.36
N ALA A 258 19.56 8.32 6.13
CA ALA A 258 18.65 9.43 5.88
C ALA A 258 17.20 9.09 6.26
N LEU A 259 16.71 7.90 5.89
CA LEU A 259 15.39 7.40 6.28
C LEU A 259 15.22 7.34 7.81
N THR A 260 16.28 6.95 8.52
CA THR A 260 16.26 6.88 9.98
C THR A 260 16.15 8.26 10.63
N ARG A 261 16.78 9.28 10.04
CA ARG A 261 16.78 10.68 10.51
C ARG A 261 15.55 11.46 10.04
N ALA A 262 14.91 11.05 8.94
CA ALA A 262 13.77 11.74 8.39
C ALA A 262 12.61 11.82 9.40
N PRO A 263 11.93 12.96 9.47
CA PRO A 263 10.71 13.09 10.27
C PRO A 263 9.69 12.02 9.88
N ARG A 264 9.03 11.45 10.89
CA ARG A 264 8.00 10.43 10.68
C ARG A 264 6.74 10.76 11.44
N GLU A 265 5.61 10.54 10.80
CA GLU A 265 4.33 10.52 11.50
C GLU A 265 4.03 9.09 11.98
N VAL A 266 3.45 8.99 13.16
CA VAL A 266 3.06 7.71 13.76
C VAL A 266 1.55 7.73 13.97
N VAL A 267 0.86 6.78 13.36
CA VAL A 267 -0.60 6.71 13.35
C VAL A 267 -1.05 5.41 13.99
N ARG A 268 -1.92 5.51 15.00
CA ARG A 268 -2.69 4.37 15.52
C ARG A 268 -4.01 4.30 14.76
N LEU A 269 -4.22 3.24 14.01
CA LEU A 269 -5.49 2.99 13.34
C LEU A 269 -6.45 2.33 14.34
N ALA A 270 -7.64 2.91 14.51
CA ALA A 270 -8.79 2.29 15.17
C ALA A 270 -9.57 1.42 14.17
N ALA A 271 -10.51 0.60 14.65
CA ALA A 271 -11.43 -0.09 13.76
C ALA A 271 -12.26 0.94 12.97
N GLY A 272 -12.41 0.74 11.67
CA GLY A 272 -13.07 1.72 10.80
C GLY A 272 -12.15 2.81 10.23
N ASP A 273 -10.90 2.92 10.68
CA ASP A 273 -9.96 3.88 10.09
C ASP A 273 -9.36 3.36 8.78
N LEU A 274 -9.16 4.27 7.82
CA LEU A 274 -8.50 3.99 6.56
C LEU A 274 -7.35 4.97 6.35
N LEU A 275 -6.14 4.44 6.20
CA LEU A 275 -4.95 5.19 5.79
C LEU A 275 -4.76 5.04 4.28
N LEU A 276 -4.85 6.16 3.55
CA LEU A 276 -4.60 6.25 2.11
C LEU A 276 -3.29 6.98 1.86
N THR A 277 -2.39 6.41 1.06
CA THR A 277 -1.05 6.97 0.80
C THR A 277 -0.74 7.04 -0.69
N ASN A 278 -0.02 8.08 -1.12
CA ASN A 278 0.67 8.12 -2.41
C ASN A 278 1.96 7.29 -2.30
N ASN A 279 1.91 6.06 -2.75
CA ASN A 279 2.99 5.08 -2.65
C ASN A 279 4.22 5.43 -3.49
N HIS A 280 4.11 6.39 -4.41
CA HIS A 280 5.26 6.87 -5.19
C HIS A 280 6.11 7.88 -4.42
N GLU A 281 5.58 8.49 -3.36
CA GLU A 281 6.26 9.53 -2.59
C GLU A 281 6.36 9.22 -1.09
N ILE A 282 5.47 8.35 -0.55
CA ILE A 282 5.40 8.01 0.87
C ILE A 282 5.95 6.60 1.10
N LEU A 283 6.86 6.49 2.06
CA LEU A 283 7.23 5.22 2.65
C LEU A 283 6.39 4.97 3.89
N HIS A 284 5.88 3.76 4.01
CA HIS A 284 5.10 3.35 5.17
C HIS A 284 5.68 2.11 5.83
N GLY A 285 5.60 2.08 7.15
CA GLY A 285 6.09 0.99 7.97
C GLY A 285 5.11 0.65 9.09
N ARG A 286 5.54 -0.21 9.99
CA ARG A 286 4.72 -0.63 11.11
C ARG A 286 5.57 -1.09 12.28
N THR A 287 5.22 -0.66 13.49
CA THR A 287 5.84 -1.23 14.70
C THR A 287 5.39 -2.67 14.93
N ALA A 288 6.20 -3.46 15.63
CA ALA A 288 5.83 -4.80 16.06
C ALA A 288 4.53 -4.81 16.90
N PHE A 289 3.85 -5.93 16.91
CA PHE A 289 2.66 -6.18 17.74
C PHE A 289 2.57 -7.65 18.11
N ASP A 290 1.80 -7.97 19.13
CA ASP A 290 1.66 -9.34 19.71
C ASP A 290 0.28 -9.98 19.50
N ASP A 291 -0.63 -9.26 18.83
CA ASP A 291 -2.01 -9.70 18.65
C ASP A 291 -2.22 -10.48 17.34
N GLY A 292 -2.42 -11.78 17.45
CA GLY A 292 -2.70 -12.66 16.30
C GLY A 292 -4.04 -12.40 15.60
N ASN A 293 -4.93 -11.57 16.17
CA ASN A 293 -6.24 -11.26 15.59
C ASN A 293 -6.26 -9.98 14.75
N ARG A 294 -5.13 -9.26 14.68
CA ARG A 294 -5.03 -8.06 13.84
C ARG A 294 -5.38 -8.38 12.40
N LEU A 295 -6.28 -7.57 11.82
CA LEU A 295 -6.69 -7.66 10.43
C LEU A 295 -6.82 -6.27 9.83
N LEU A 296 -6.04 -5.97 8.81
CA LEU A 296 -6.29 -4.84 7.90
C LEU A 296 -6.63 -5.37 6.51
N LEU A 297 -7.33 -4.57 5.74
CA LEU A 297 -7.57 -4.78 4.30
C LEU A 297 -6.71 -3.81 3.53
N ARG A 298 -5.99 -4.30 2.53
CA ARG A 298 -5.17 -3.47 1.64
C ARG A 298 -5.73 -3.53 0.22
N VAL A 299 -5.90 -2.36 -0.38
CA VAL A 299 -6.20 -2.18 -1.81
C VAL A 299 -5.09 -1.32 -2.42
N ARG A 300 -4.60 -1.70 -3.58
CA ARG A 300 -3.64 -0.93 -4.37
C ARG A 300 -4.31 -0.43 -5.62
N MET A 301 -4.00 0.79 -6.03
CA MET A 301 -4.69 1.45 -7.13
C MET A 301 -3.69 2.22 -8.01
N ASP A 302 -3.94 2.19 -9.32
CA ASP A 302 -3.31 3.11 -10.26
C ASP A 302 -4.23 4.31 -10.50
N VAL A 303 -3.64 5.42 -10.89
CA VAL A 303 -4.40 6.57 -11.39
C VAL A 303 -5.08 6.15 -12.69
N ASP A 304 -6.38 6.35 -12.77
CA ASP A 304 -7.08 6.22 -14.04
C ASP A 304 -6.71 7.43 -14.90
N ARG A 305 -6.01 7.22 -16.02
CA ARG A 305 -5.54 8.30 -16.90
C ARG A 305 -6.68 9.16 -17.51
N GLY A 306 -7.92 8.83 -17.19
CA GLY A 306 -9.10 9.59 -17.56
C GLY A 306 -9.49 10.70 -16.56
N LEU A 307 -8.81 10.78 -15.40
CA LEU A 307 -9.08 11.76 -14.34
C LEU A 307 -7.95 12.79 -14.15
N ILE A 308 -6.96 12.84 -15.07
CA ILE A 308 -5.90 13.86 -15.09
C ILE A 308 -6.07 14.72 -16.33
#